data_8410642104a512127966221fd8ca39a8
#
_entry.id   8410642104a512127966221fd8ca39a8
#
_cell.length_a   1.000
_cell.length_b   1.000
_cell.length_c   1.000
_cell.angle_alpha   90.00
_cell.angle_beta   90.00
_cell.angle_gamma   90.00
#
_symmetry.space_group_name_H-M   'P 1'
#
loop_
_entity.id
_entity.type
_entity.pdbx_description
1 polymer ?
#
loop_
_entity_poly.entity_id
_entity_poly.type
_entity_poly.pdbx_seq_one_letter_code
_entity_poly.pdbx_strand_id
1 'polypeptide(L)'
;EQNSLPGLTNRILAKLADKILLGFPDAMLTDKGKTICSGNPVRSEITQVEAPEKRFLGRQGKLKLLVVGGSLGAKILNTVVPQALKLIPENLRPEVVHQVGALHLKPVKKVYADLQLEGEVVAFIDDMAKRYATCDLVLCRAGALTIAELSAAGVASILVPYPYAVDDHQTSNARLLSDHGAAVLLPQSELTAQK
;
A
#
# COMPACT_ATOMS: atom_id res chain seq x y z
N GLU A 1 -8.24 12.23 12.94
CA GLU A 1 -7.07 11.32 12.94
C GLU A 1 -7.19 10.32 11.82
N GLN A 2 -6.23 10.28 10.93
CA GLN A 2 -6.23 9.38 9.78
C GLN A 2 -5.60 8.01 10.07
N ASN A 3 -4.68 7.93 11.03
CA ASN A 3 -3.99 6.69 11.39
C ASN A 3 -4.76 5.90 12.46
N SER A 4 -4.47 4.61 12.57
CA SER A 4 -4.99 3.76 13.64
C SER A 4 -4.43 4.12 15.02
N LEU A 5 -3.25 4.77 15.08
CA LEU A 5 -2.67 5.34 16.29
C LEU A 5 -2.56 6.86 16.15
N PRO A 6 -3.12 7.63 17.11
CA PRO A 6 -3.08 9.09 17.07
C PRO A 6 -1.69 9.60 17.43
N GLY A 7 -1.14 10.48 16.60
CA GLY A 7 0.09 11.20 16.92
C GLY A 7 -0.07 12.16 18.10
N LEU A 8 1.05 12.56 18.72
CA LEU A 8 1.06 13.41 19.92
C LEU A 8 0.24 14.70 19.72
N THR A 9 0.39 15.38 18.59
CA THR A 9 -0.35 16.60 18.27
C THR A 9 -1.86 16.36 18.33
N ASN A 10 -2.35 15.29 17.70
CA ASN A 10 -3.77 14.96 17.69
C ASN A 10 -4.29 14.53 19.06
N ARG A 11 -3.45 13.87 19.89
CA ARG A 11 -3.79 13.57 21.30
C ARG A 11 -3.99 14.84 22.13
N ILE A 12 -3.16 15.87 21.91
CA ILE A 12 -3.29 17.16 22.61
C ILE A 12 -4.55 17.90 22.10
N LEU A 13 -4.72 18.02 20.79
CA LEU A 13 -5.85 18.72 20.18
C LEU A 13 -7.19 18.05 20.50
N ALA A 14 -7.22 16.73 20.66
CA ALA A 14 -8.42 15.99 21.04
C ALA A 14 -9.03 16.47 22.38
N LYS A 15 -8.22 17.01 23.30
CA LYS A 15 -8.70 17.56 24.57
C LYS A 15 -9.48 18.85 24.40
N LEU A 16 -9.18 19.61 23.35
CA LEU A 16 -9.77 20.92 23.03
C LEU A 16 -10.89 20.85 21.99
N ALA A 17 -10.90 19.80 21.19
CA ALA A 17 -11.87 19.63 20.09
C ALA A 17 -13.26 19.26 20.62
N ASP A 18 -14.31 19.80 20.00
CA ASP A 18 -15.70 19.43 20.26
C ASP A 18 -16.07 18.10 19.59
N LYS A 19 -15.45 17.79 18.44
CA LYS A 19 -15.65 16.55 17.69
C LYS A 19 -14.31 16.05 17.14
N ILE A 20 -14.18 14.74 17.10
CA ILE A 20 -12.98 14.04 16.60
C ILE A 20 -13.43 13.04 15.55
N LEU A 21 -12.98 13.24 14.32
CA LEU A 21 -13.21 12.30 13.23
C LEU A 21 -12.08 11.29 13.15
N LEU A 22 -12.41 10.01 13.09
CA LEU A 22 -11.45 8.91 13.05
C LEU A 22 -11.49 8.25 11.67
N GLY A 23 -10.33 8.01 11.10
CA GLY A 23 -10.17 7.24 9.86
C GLY A 23 -10.35 5.74 10.05
N PHE A 24 -10.14 5.25 11.28
CA PHE A 24 -10.29 3.83 11.65
C PHE A 24 -11.00 3.70 13.00
N PRO A 25 -11.83 2.62 13.19
CA PRO A 25 -12.70 2.51 14.36
C PRO A 25 -11.98 2.43 15.70
N ASP A 26 -10.78 1.85 15.72
CA ASP A 26 -10.02 1.59 16.96
C ASP A 26 -8.89 2.58 17.22
N ALA A 27 -8.87 3.71 16.50
CA ALA A 27 -7.92 4.77 16.81
C ALA A 27 -8.14 5.23 18.26
N MET A 28 -7.16 4.99 19.14
CA MET A 28 -7.22 5.17 20.60
C MET A 28 -7.40 6.63 21.00
N LEU A 29 -8.55 7.22 20.76
CA LEU A 29 -8.96 8.49 21.33
C LEU A 29 -10.09 8.22 22.33
N THR A 30 -9.83 8.49 23.58
CA THR A 30 -10.51 7.96 24.75
C THR A 30 -11.90 8.52 25.05
N ASP A 31 -12.38 9.52 24.33
CA ASP A 31 -13.69 10.12 24.59
C ASP A 31 -14.72 9.68 23.55
N LYS A 32 -15.46 8.62 23.86
CA LYS A 32 -16.49 8.07 23.00
C LYS A 32 -17.63 9.06 22.68
N GLY A 33 -17.84 10.09 23.51
CA GLY A 33 -18.86 11.12 23.28
C GLY A 33 -18.49 12.14 22.20
N LYS A 34 -17.20 12.32 21.95
CA LYS A 34 -16.66 13.26 20.95
C LYS A 34 -16.21 12.60 19.66
N THR A 35 -15.98 11.29 19.65
CA THR A 35 -15.40 10.57 18.52
C THR A 35 -16.47 10.04 17.56
N ILE A 36 -16.21 10.20 16.27
CA ILE A 36 -17.03 9.67 15.18
C ILE A 36 -16.11 8.96 14.20
N CYS A 37 -16.30 7.67 13.96
CA CYS A 37 -15.58 6.96 12.90
C CYS A 37 -16.23 7.32 11.56
N SER A 38 -15.60 8.25 10.83
CA SER A 38 -16.05 8.69 9.49
C SER A 38 -15.38 7.89 8.36
N GLY A 39 -14.36 7.09 8.66
CA GLY A 39 -13.45 6.56 7.67
C GLY A 39 -12.47 7.61 7.15
N ASN A 40 -11.43 7.15 6.44
CA ASN A 40 -10.54 8.01 5.70
C ASN A 40 -11.15 8.40 4.35
N PRO A 41 -10.87 9.61 3.82
CA PRO A 41 -11.33 10.00 2.50
C PRO A 41 -10.66 9.14 1.43
N VAL A 42 -11.47 8.50 0.60
CA VAL A 42 -11.04 7.73 -0.57
C VAL A 42 -11.57 8.40 -1.82
N ARG A 43 -10.75 8.49 -2.86
CA ARG A 43 -11.14 9.07 -4.15
C ARG A 43 -12.31 8.29 -4.74
N SER A 44 -13.28 9.01 -5.31
CA SER A 44 -14.52 8.42 -5.86
C SER A 44 -14.23 7.34 -6.91
N GLU A 45 -13.20 7.55 -7.73
CA GLU A 45 -12.80 6.61 -8.79
C GLU A 45 -12.35 5.26 -8.21
N ILE A 46 -11.75 5.27 -7.01
CA ILE A 46 -11.32 4.04 -6.33
C ILE A 46 -12.52 3.31 -5.71
N THR A 47 -13.48 4.05 -5.14
CA THR A 47 -14.69 3.43 -4.58
C THR A 47 -15.61 2.83 -5.65
N GLN A 48 -15.42 3.22 -6.92
CA GLN A 48 -16.15 2.69 -8.07
C GLN A 48 -15.44 1.50 -8.74
N VAL A 49 -14.26 1.09 -8.24
CA VAL A 49 -13.60 -0.12 -8.72
C VAL A 49 -14.51 -1.32 -8.50
N GLU A 50 -14.70 -2.10 -9.52
CA GLU A 50 -15.59 -3.26 -9.47
C GLU A 50 -15.16 -4.26 -8.40
N ALA A 51 -16.11 -4.91 -7.75
CA ALA A 51 -15.84 -5.86 -6.67
C ALA A 51 -14.94 -7.04 -7.13
N PRO A 52 -14.08 -7.58 -6.26
CA PRO A 52 -13.11 -8.64 -6.61
C PRO A 52 -13.76 -9.85 -7.28
N GLU A 53 -14.94 -10.26 -6.83
CA GLU A 53 -15.67 -11.43 -7.34
C GLU A 53 -15.98 -11.29 -8.84
N LYS A 54 -16.20 -10.06 -9.32
CA LYS A 54 -16.43 -9.79 -10.73
C LYS A 54 -15.13 -9.61 -11.49
N ARG A 55 -14.16 -8.87 -10.93
CA ARG A 55 -12.86 -8.59 -11.56
C ARG A 55 -12.05 -9.86 -11.83
N PHE A 56 -12.15 -10.85 -10.94
CA PHE A 56 -11.41 -12.11 -11.07
C PHE A 56 -12.18 -13.20 -11.78
N LEU A 57 -13.44 -12.97 -12.15
CA LEU A 57 -14.23 -13.94 -12.89
C LEU A 57 -13.59 -14.23 -14.27
N GLY A 58 -13.18 -15.49 -14.48
CA GLY A 58 -12.50 -15.90 -15.71
C GLY A 58 -11.09 -15.33 -15.90
N ARG A 59 -10.49 -14.75 -14.88
CA ARG A 59 -9.14 -14.20 -14.91
C ARG A 59 -8.12 -15.27 -15.31
N GLN A 60 -7.36 -15.01 -16.37
CA GLN A 60 -6.33 -15.90 -16.91
C GLN A 60 -5.05 -15.09 -17.22
N GLY A 61 -3.95 -15.78 -17.48
CA GLY A 61 -2.66 -15.19 -17.81
C GLY A 61 -1.77 -14.96 -16.60
N LYS A 62 -0.68 -14.21 -16.79
CA LYS A 62 0.29 -13.90 -15.74
C LYS A 62 -0.33 -13.06 -14.62
N LEU A 63 0.12 -13.25 -13.39
CA LEU A 63 -0.23 -12.37 -12.29
C LEU A 63 0.23 -10.94 -12.57
N LYS A 64 -0.55 -9.96 -12.17
CA LYS A 64 -0.25 -8.53 -12.29
C LYS A 64 0.09 -7.96 -10.93
N LEU A 65 1.36 -7.62 -10.75
CA LEU A 65 1.90 -7.04 -9.53
C LEU A 65 2.02 -5.52 -9.66
N LEU A 66 1.37 -4.81 -8.77
CA LEU A 66 1.52 -3.36 -8.62
C LEU A 66 2.44 -3.08 -7.42
N VAL A 67 3.56 -2.40 -7.64
CA VAL A 67 4.48 -1.98 -6.57
C VAL A 67 4.39 -0.47 -6.39
N VAL A 68 4.05 -0.02 -5.17
CA VAL A 68 3.84 1.40 -4.86
C VAL A 68 4.74 1.84 -3.71
N GLY A 69 5.74 2.64 -4.02
CA GLY A 69 6.68 3.20 -3.03
C GLY A 69 6.19 4.46 -2.31
N GLY A 70 5.06 5.03 -2.75
CA GLY A 70 4.58 6.35 -2.32
C GLY A 70 5.21 7.49 -3.13
N SER A 71 4.81 8.75 -2.89
CA SER A 71 5.19 9.91 -3.71
C SER A 71 6.71 10.10 -3.88
N LEU A 72 7.48 9.79 -2.85
CA LEU A 72 8.95 9.86 -2.87
C LEU A 72 9.61 8.55 -3.32
N GLY A 73 8.84 7.49 -3.48
CA GLY A 73 9.33 6.14 -3.68
C GLY A 73 9.83 5.48 -2.38
N ALA A 74 10.06 4.18 -2.40
CA ALA A 74 10.59 3.42 -1.28
C ALA A 74 11.90 2.71 -1.70
N LYS A 75 13.04 3.24 -1.25
CA LYS A 75 14.35 2.72 -1.64
C LYS A 75 14.47 1.20 -1.47
N ILE A 76 13.93 0.66 -0.37
CA ILE A 76 13.99 -0.79 -0.12
C ILE A 76 13.21 -1.57 -1.17
N LEU A 77 12.00 -1.14 -1.55
CA LEU A 77 11.22 -1.78 -2.61
C LEU A 77 11.94 -1.67 -3.95
N ASN A 78 12.47 -0.48 -4.26
CA ASN A 78 13.24 -0.23 -5.47
C ASN A 78 14.49 -1.12 -5.59
N THR A 79 15.05 -1.57 -4.47
CA THR A 79 16.22 -2.45 -4.43
C THR A 79 15.84 -3.92 -4.45
N VAL A 80 14.89 -4.34 -3.62
CA VAL A 80 14.58 -5.76 -3.40
C VAL A 80 13.70 -6.32 -4.51
N VAL A 81 12.69 -5.56 -4.98
CA VAL A 81 11.74 -6.08 -5.99
C VAL A 81 12.41 -6.56 -7.27
N PRO A 82 13.33 -5.81 -7.91
CA PRO A 82 13.99 -6.32 -9.11
C PRO A 82 14.78 -7.61 -8.87
N GLN A 83 15.42 -7.73 -7.70
CA GLN A 83 16.17 -8.93 -7.33
C GLN A 83 15.23 -10.13 -7.11
N ALA A 84 14.10 -9.93 -6.43
CA ALA A 84 13.08 -10.96 -6.24
C ALA A 84 12.50 -11.43 -7.58
N LEU A 85 12.16 -10.51 -8.48
CA LEU A 85 11.67 -10.83 -9.82
C LEU A 85 12.67 -11.65 -10.62
N LYS A 86 13.97 -11.39 -10.46
CA LYS A 86 15.03 -12.15 -11.16
C LYS A 86 15.12 -13.60 -10.68
N LEU A 87 14.78 -13.88 -9.40
CA LEU A 87 14.76 -15.23 -8.85
C LEU A 87 13.56 -16.06 -9.35
N ILE A 88 12.49 -15.41 -9.79
CA ILE A 88 11.31 -16.09 -10.33
C ILE A 88 11.62 -16.56 -11.76
N PRO A 89 11.36 -17.84 -12.11
CA PRO A 89 11.47 -18.33 -13.47
C PRO A 89 10.69 -17.44 -14.45
N GLU A 90 11.24 -17.19 -15.63
CA GLU A 90 10.70 -16.21 -16.58
C GLU A 90 9.25 -16.46 -16.97
N ASN A 91 8.87 -17.72 -17.16
CA ASN A 91 7.52 -18.13 -17.48
C ASN A 91 6.51 -17.92 -16.34
N LEU A 92 6.97 -17.76 -15.10
CA LEU A 92 6.15 -17.52 -13.89
C LEU A 92 6.21 -16.08 -13.40
N ARG A 93 7.08 -15.24 -14.00
CA ARG A 93 7.18 -13.84 -13.58
C ARG A 93 5.86 -13.09 -13.79
N PRO A 94 5.41 -12.33 -12.79
CA PRO A 94 4.25 -11.45 -12.95
C PRO A 94 4.53 -10.33 -13.97
N GLU A 95 3.48 -9.78 -14.54
CA GLU A 95 3.53 -8.46 -15.16
C GLU A 95 3.61 -7.42 -14.07
N VAL A 96 4.60 -6.52 -14.15
CA VAL A 96 4.90 -5.60 -13.05
C VAL A 96 4.71 -4.15 -13.47
N VAL A 97 4.00 -3.39 -12.65
CA VAL A 97 4.01 -1.93 -12.65
C VAL A 97 4.71 -1.49 -11.37
N HIS A 98 5.83 -0.77 -11.48
CA HIS A 98 6.64 -0.36 -10.33
C HIS A 98 6.74 1.17 -10.25
N GLN A 99 6.05 1.78 -9.31
CA GLN A 99 6.15 3.21 -9.00
C GLN A 99 7.30 3.45 -8.03
N VAL A 100 8.34 4.14 -8.49
CA VAL A 100 9.64 4.22 -7.82
C VAL A 100 9.98 5.60 -7.24
N GLY A 101 9.19 6.62 -7.56
CA GLY A 101 9.48 8.02 -7.24
C GLY A 101 10.40 8.69 -8.29
N ALA A 102 10.23 10.00 -8.46
CA ALA A 102 10.90 10.74 -9.53
C ALA A 102 12.43 10.64 -9.48
N LEU A 103 13.01 10.75 -8.28
CA LEU A 103 14.46 10.69 -8.08
C LEU A 103 15.08 9.33 -8.39
N HIS A 104 14.27 8.26 -8.32
CA HIS A 104 14.73 6.88 -8.48
C HIS A 104 14.44 6.30 -9.86
N LEU A 105 13.71 7.02 -10.72
CA LEU A 105 13.25 6.49 -12.01
C LEU A 105 14.40 5.99 -12.89
N LYS A 106 15.40 6.83 -13.15
CA LYS A 106 16.53 6.45 -14.01
C LYS A 106 17.36 5.30 -13.43
N PRO A 107 17.78 5.35 -12.15
CA PRO A 107 18.53 4.24 -11.53
C PRO A 107 17.77 2.91 -11.57
N VAL A 108 16.47 2.90 -11.24
CA VAL A 108 15.70 1.65 -11.20
C VAL A 108 15.46 1.10 -12.62
N LYS A 109 15.16 1.96 -13.60
CA LYS A 109 15.08 1.51 -15.01
C LYS A 109 16.36 0.84 -15.47
N LYS A 110 17.52 1.38 -15.07
CA LYS A 110 18.82 0.75 -15.38
C LYS A 110 18.93 -0.64 -14.75
N VAL A 111 18.53 -0.79 -13.47
CA VAL A 111 18.55 -2.10 -12.78
C VAL A 111 17.65 -3.11 -13.49
N TYR A 112 16.45 -2.72 -13.93
CA TYR A 112 15.57 -3.60 -14.70
C TYR A 112 16.22 -4.04 -16.01
N ALA A 113 16.86 -3.13 -16.73
CA ALA A 113 17.57 -3.44 -17.98
C ALA A 113 18.78 -4.37 -17.75
N ASP A 114 19.62 -4.07 -16.75
CA ASP A 114 20.82 -4.86 -16.40
C ASP A 114 20.44 -6.32 -15.99
N LEU A 115 19.28 -6.49 -15.33
CA LEU A 115 18.73 -7.79 -14.94
C LEU A 115 17.87 -8.46 -16.02
N GLN A 116 17.67 -7.83 -17.17
CA GLN A 116 16.81 -8.31 -18.26
C GLN A 116 15.38 -8.60 -17.75
N LEU A 117 14.81 -7.66 -17.00
CA LEU A 117 13.45 -7.73 -16.48
C LEU A 117 12.52 -6.88 -17.32
N GLU A 118 11.37 -7.45 -17.68
CA GLU A 118 10.26 -6.70 -18.23
C GLU A 118 9.42 -6.08 -17.11
N GLY A 119 8.90 -4.87 -17.33
CA GLY A 119 8.03 -4.18 -16.39
C GLY A 119 7.88 -2.70 -16.71
N GLU A 120 6.75 -2.14 -16.32
CA GLU A 120 6.46 -0.72 -16.42
C GLU A 120 7.03 0.00 -15.18
N VAL A 121 8.19 0.66 -15.32
CA VAL A 121 8.81 1.42 -14.23
C VAL A 121 8.47 2.90 -14.41
N VAL A 122 7.73 3.48 -13.46
CA VAL A 122 7.21 4.86 -13.51
C VAL A 122 7.61 5.68 -12.30
N ALA A 123 7.70 7.00 -12.49
CA ALA A 123 7.97 7.91 -11.37
C ALA A 123 6.77 8.05 -10.44
N PHE A 124 5.59 8.15 -11.03
CA PHE A 124 4.32 8.38 -10.35
C PHE A 124 3.18 7.71 -11.11
N ILE A 125 2.07 7.44 -10.45
CA ILE A 125 0.84 6.87 -11.03
C ILE A 125 -0.29 7.86 -10.75
N ASP A 126 -0.82 8.45 -11.80
CA ASP A 126 -1.97 9.38 -11.70
C ASP A 126 -3.29 8.63 -11.58
N ASP A 127 -3.41 7.50 -12.28
CA ASP A 127 -4.62 6.69 -12.38
C ASP A 127 -4.52 5.43 -11.50
N MET A 128 -4.53 5.63 -10.17
CA MET A 128 -4.49 4.53 -9.20
C MET A 128 -5.72 3.63 -9.27
N ALA A 129 -6.91 4.19 -9.57
CA ALA A 129 -8.14 3.42 -9.68
C ALA A 129 -8.03 2.35 -10.78
N LYS A 130 -7.51 2.72 -11.95
CA LYS A 130 -7.27 1.79 -13.05
C LYS A 130 -6.24 0.72 -12.68
N ARG A 131 -5.18 1.10 -11.95
CA ARG A 131 -4.17 0.15 -11.48
C ARG A 131 -4.77 -0.84 -10.48
N TYR A 132 -5.55 -0.39 -9.51
CA TYR A 132 -6.26 -1.27 -8.57
C TYR A 132 -7.28 -2.17 -9.29
N ALA A 133 -7.98 -1.65 -10.29
CA ALA A 133 -8.94 -2.43 -11.07
C ALA A 133 -8.31 -3.58 -11.87
N THR A 134 -7.02 -3.48 -12.20
CA THR A 134 -6.36 -4.41 -13.12
C THR A 134 -5.28 -5.27 -12.46
N CYS A 135 -4.79 -4.93 -11.26
CA CYS A 135 -3.78 -5.74 -10.58
C CYS A 135 -4.40 -6.89 -9.79
N ASP A 136 -3.62 -7.95 -9.61
CA ASP A 136 -3.97 -9.09 -8.77
C ASP A 136 -3.42 -8.92 -7.34
N LEU A 137 -2.28 -8.23 -7.20
CA LEU A 137 -1.59 -8.04 -5.92
C LEU A 137 -0.90 -6.68 -5.88
N VAL A 138 -0.95 -6.03 -4.72
CA VAL A 138 -0.23 -4.78 -4.45
C VAL A 138 0.87 -5.01 -3.42
N LEU A 139 2.08 -4.57 -3.71
CA LEU A 139 3.18 -4.47 -2.74
C LEU A 139 3.44 -3.00 -2.43
N CYS A 140 3.22 -2.56 -1.20
CA CYS A 140 3.31 -1.13 -0.88
C CYS A 140 3.65 -0.84 0.59
N ARG A 141 3.81 0.45 0.91
CA ARG A 141 3.83 0.98 2.27
C ARG A 141 2.43 0.98 2.88
N ALA A 142 2.34 1.01 4.23
CA ALA A 142 1.08 0.96 4.96
C ALA A 142 0.63 2.34 5.48
N GLY A 143 0.63 3.35 4.59
CA GLY A 143 0.04 4.65 4.90
C GLY A 143 -1.48 4.55 5.09
N ALA A 144 -2.05 5.39 5.96
CA ALA A 144 -3.47 5.33 6.30
C ALA A 144 -4.40 5.42 5.08
N LEU A 145 -4.13 6.35 4.15
CA LEU A 145 -4.91 6.48 2.93
C LEU A 145 -4.73 5.28 2.00
N THR A 146 -3.53 4.70 1.93
CA THR A 146 -3.29 3.47 1.16
C THR A 146 -4.11 2.30 1.69
N ILE A 147 -4.16 2.12 3.02
CA ILE A 147 -5.00 1.08 3.65
C ILE A 147 -6.47 1.30 3.33
N ALA A 148 -6.96 2.54 3.42
CA ALA A 148 -8.34 2.86 3.07
C ALA A 148 -8.66 2.61 1.59
N GLU A 149 -7.75 2.97 0.68
CA GLU A 149 -7.89 2.72 -0.75
C GLU A 149 -7.89 1.22 -1.09
N LEU A 150 -6.97 0.44 -0.50
CA LEU A 150 -6.91 -1.01 -0.69
C LEU A 150 -8.18 -1.71 -0.19
N SER A 151 -8.69 -1.27 0.99
CA SER A 151 -9.96 -1.77 1.52
C SER A 151 -11.13 -1.47 0.60
N ALA A 152 -11.23 -0.23 0.10
CA ALA A 152 -12.32 0.21 -0.77
C ALA A 152 -12.28 -0.49 -2.14
N ALA A 153 -11.09 -0.71 -2.69
CA ALA A 153 -10.89 -1.41 -3.96
C ALA A 153 -10.93 -2.94 -3.83
N GLY A 154 -10.86 -3.49 -2.62
CA GLY A 154 -10.84 -4.94 -2.41
C GLY A 154 -9.64 -5.61 -3.08
N VAL A 155 -8.43 -5.09 -2.90
CA VAL A 155 -7.21 -5.64 -3.52
C VAL A 155 -6.32 -6.31 -2.50
N ALA A 156 -5.93 -7.55 -2.76
CA ALA A 156 -4.96 -8.27 -1.95
C ALA A 156 -3.61 -7.54 -1.91
N SER A 157 -2.96 -7.51 -0.75
CA SER A 157 -1.74 -6.72 -0.61
C SER A 157 -0.68 -7.35 0.29
N ILE A 158 0.59 -7.03 -0.01
CA ILE A 158 1.73 -7.22 0.87
C ILE A 158 2.12 -5.83 1.38
N LEU A 159 1.99 -5.63 2.67
CA LEU A 159 2.21 -4.35 3.33
C LEU A 159 3.58 -4.34 4.00
N VAL A 160 4.43 -3.41 3.57
CA VAL A 160 5.77 -3.21 4.12
C VAL A 160 5.78 -1.88 4.89
N PRO A 161 5.50 -1.87 6.20
CA PRO A 161 5.50 -0.66 7.00
C PRO A 161 6.85 0.07 6.94
N TYR A 162 6.80 1.41 6.97
CA TYR A 162 8.01 2.22 7.07
C TYR A 162 8.52 2.20 8.50
N PRO A 163 9.75 1.68 8.78
CA PRO A 163 10.22 1.40 10.13
C PRO A 163 10.52 2.66 10.97
N TYR A 164 10.63 3.83 10.32
CA TYR A 164 10.86 5.10 10.99
C TYR A 164 9.58 5.96 11.06
N ALA A 165 8.42 5.34 10.88
CA ALA A 165 7.15 6.03 11.08
C ALA A 165 6.97 6.37 12.56
N VAL A 166 6.53 7.60 12.84
CA VAL A 166 6.30 8.06 14.22
C VAL A 166 5.32 7.10 14.91
N ASP A 167 5.65 6.67 16.14
CA ASP A 167 4.83 5.75 16.94
C ASP A 167 4.46 4.43 16.21
N ASP A 168 5.26 4.03 15.19
CA ASP A 168 5.03 2.81 14.39
C ASP A 168 3.60 2.70 13.82
N HIS A 169 2.99 3.84 13.50
CA HIS A 169 1.59 3.89 13.02
C HIS A 169 1.38 3.07 11.74
N GLN A 170 2.41 2.89 10.88
CA GLN A 170 2.25 2.09 9.68
C GLN A 170 2.07 0.60 9.97
N THR A 171 2.74 0.05 10.96
CA THR A 171 2.52 -1.34 11.38
C THR A 171 1.10 -1.50 11.93
N SER A 172 0.65 -0.55 12.76
CA SER A 172 -0.72 -0.56 13.27
C SER A 172 -1.77 -0.43 12.16
N ASN A 173 -1.55 0.45 11.17
CA ASN A 173 -2.41 0.55 9.99
C ASN A 173 -2.46 -0.76 9.19
N ALA A 174 -1.30 -1.42 8.99
CA ALA A 174 -1.22 -2.67 8.24
C ALA A 174 -2.01 -3.80 8.90
N ARG A 175 -2.03 -3.87 10.23
CA ARG A 175 -2.78 -4.85 11.01
C ARG A 175 -4.27 -4.80 10.74
N LEU A 176 -4.83 -3.65 10.40
CA LEU A 176 -6.25 -3.54 10.03
C LEU A 176 -6.65 -4.44 8.87
N LEU A 177 -5.72 -4.76 7.97
CA LEU A 177 -5.96 -5.69 6.88
C LEU A 177 -5.38 -7.08 7.15
N SER A 178 -4.18 -7.17 7.74
CA SER A 178 -3.52 -8.46 7.94
C SER A 178 -4.21 -9.32 8.99
N ASP A 179 -4.72 -8.75 10.06
CA ASP A 179 -5.42 -9.48 11.12
C ASP A 179 -6.78 -10.03 10.64
N HIS A 180 -7.31 -9.50 9.53
CA HIS A 180 -8.51 -9.98 8.86
C HIS A 180 -8.22 -10.86 7.63
N GLY A 181 -6.96 -11.23 7.39
CA GLY A 181 -6.57 -12.07 6.25
C GLY A 181 -6.64 -11.38 4.88
N ALA A 182 -6.83 -10.06 4.85
CA ALA A 182 -6.90 -9.27 3.60
C ALA A 182 -5.54 -8.82 3.08
N ALA A 183 -4.48 -8.93 3.90
CA ALA A 183 -3.12 -8.57 3.53
C ALA A 183 -2.09 -9.45 4.24
N VAL A 184 -0.87 -9.47 3.71
CA VAL A 184 0.32 -9.97 4.41
C VAL A 184 1.09 -8.77 4.96
N LEU A 185 1.32 -8.73 6.26
CA LEU A 185 2.22 -7.78 6.88
C LEU A 185 3.64 -8.34 6.81
N LEU A 186 4.54 -7.63 6.13
CA LEU A 186 5.95 -8.01 6.00
C LEU A 186 6.82 -6.87 6.54
N PRO A 187 7.40 -7.01 7.73
CA PRO A 187 8.33 -6.02 8.28
C PRO A 187 9.50 -5.77 7.33
N GLN A 188 9.90 -4.49 7.19
CA GLN A 188 11.01 -4.14 6.28
C GLN A 188 12.31 -4.89 6.59
N SER A 189 12.58 -5.21 7.87
CA SER A 189 13.75 -5.99 8.30
C SER A 189 13.75 -7.43 7.78
N GLU A 190 12.58 -7.94 7.41
CA GLU A 190 12.42 -9.29 6.90
C GLU A 190 12.27 -9.34 5.37
N LEU A 191 12.15 -8.18 4.72
CA LEU A 191 12.00 -8.09 3.27
C LEU A 191 13.32 -8.41 2.58
N THR A 192 13.39 -9.55 1.94
CA THR A 192 14.50 -10.01 1.13
C THR A 192 14.03 -10.44 -0.26
N ALA A 193 14.96 -10.67 -1.18
CA ALA A 193 14.62 -11.14 -2.53
C ALA A 193 14.02 -12.56 -2.53
N GLN A 194 14.31 -13.38 -1.52
CA GLN A 194 13.82 -14.76 -1.38
C GLN A 194 12.48 -14.85 -0.67
N LYS A 195 12.11 -13.84 0.13
CA LYS A 195 10.87 -13.78 0.90
C LYS A 195 9.85 -12.92 0.21
#